data_23421e569868a7ea9604bff150a8beb3
#
_entry.id   23421e569868a7ea9604bff150a8beb3
#
_cell.length_a   1.000
_cell.length_b   1.000
_cell.length_c   1.000
_cell.angle_alpha   90.00
_cell.angle_beta   90.00
_cell.angle_gamma   90.00
#
_symmetry.space_group_name_H-M   'P 1'
#
loop_
_entity.id
_entity.type
_entity.pdbx_description
1 polymer ?
#
loop_
_entity_poly.entity_id
_entity_poly.type
_entity_poly.pdbx_seq_one_letter_code
_entity_poly.pdbx_strand_id
1 'polypeptide(L)'
;AVARGDADLAAHLDPWAYAQKKKFDLVEVANTQTGVFEGTVCCVLGVNSTFLQANKDAIRRLAEADIEIHEYASQHPDEVAKWFVDNLNPGFPVEDIHDQIASWALHTHPIGKDLEAQVKRSAEDLALIKVLDPTTDPAELAARVTVDILA
;
A
#
# COMPACT_ATOMS: atom_id res chain seq x y z
N ALA A 1 7.99 19.29 -11.83
CA ALA A 1 6.96 19.89 -12.69
C ALA A 1 6.15 20.92 -11.88
N VAL A 2 5.36 20.51 -10.86
CA VAL A 2 4.48 21.41 -10.08
C VAL A 2 5.25 22.60 -9.49
N ALA A 3 6.35 22.36 -8.79
CA ALA A 3 7.18 23.44 -8.20
C ALA A 3 7.79 24.43 -9.21
N ARG A 4 7.77 24.10 -10.51
CA ARG A 4 8.23 24.99 -11.58
C ARG A 4 7.08 25.59 -12.38
N GLY A 5 5.84 25.24 -12.07
CA GLY A 5 4.67 25.68 -12.83
C GLY A 5 4.44 24.94 -14.16
N ASP A 6 5.13 23.84 -14.39
CA ASP A 6 4.98 23.02 -15.61
C ASP A 6 3.74 22.09 -15.52
N ALA A 7 3.15 21.95 -14.33
CA ALA A 7 1.96 21.16 -14.07
C ALA A 7 1.23 21.73 -12.83
N ASP A 8 -0.09 21.60 -12.82
CA ASP A 8 -0.94 22.08 -11.72
C ASP A 8 -1.03 21.08 -10.57
N LEU A 9 -0.94 19.77 -10.87
CA LEU A 9 -1.07 18.68 -9.92
C LEU A 9 0.00 17.61 -10.17
N ALA A 10 0.33 16.85 -9.11
CA ALA A 10 1.14 15.64 -9.21
C ALA A 10 0.58 14.56 -8.27
N ALA A 11 0.60 13.32 -8.72
CA ALA A 11 0.40 12.15 -7.89
C ALA A 11 1.75 11.47 -7.67
N HIS A 12 2.04 11.10 -6.43
CA HIS A 12 3.30 10.46 -6.08
C HIS A 12 3.12 9.50 -4.89
N LEU A 13 4.11 8.66 -4.66
CA LEU A 13 4.13 7.69 -3.57
C LEU A 13 5.10 8.15 -2.48
N ASP A 14 4.80 7.82 -1.23
CA ASP A 14 5.72 7.99 -0.11
C ASP A 14 6.91 7.01 -0.22
N PRO A 15 8.06 7.37 0.29
CA PRO A 15 8.40 8.61 1.02
C PRO A 15 8.68 9.83 0.13
N TRP A 16 8.72 9.68 -1.18
CA TRP A 16 9.05 10.78 -2.11
C TRP A 16 7.97 11.86 -2.17
N ALA A 17 6.68 11.49 -2.05
CA ALA A 17 5.57 12.45 -2.00
C ALA A 17 5.74 13.40 -0.82
N TYR A 18 5.97 12.86 0.38
CA TYR A 18 6.21 13.62 1.60
C TYR A 18 7.41 14.56 1.46
N ALA A 19 8.54 14.04 0.99
CA ALA A 19 9.75 14.83 0.82
C ALA A 19 9.57 15.98 -0.19
N GLN A 20 8.88 15.75 -1.31
CA GLN A 20 8.58 16.80 -2.28
C GLN A 20 7.61 17.83 -1.72
N LYS A 21 6.57 17.40 -1.00
CA LYS A 21 5.63 18.28 -0.31
C LYS A 21 6.38 19.22 0.63
N LYS A 22 7.24 18.69 1.49
CA LYS A 22 8.04 19.47 2.46
C LYS A 22 9.04 20.40 1.78
N LYS A 23 9.77 19.90 0.77
CA LYS A 23 10.82 20.65 0.07
C LYS A 23 10.29 21.84 -0.72
N PHE A 24 9.11 21.72 -1.31
CA PHE A 24 8.56 22.72 -2.23
C PHE A 24 7.29 23.39 -1.70
N ASP A 25 6.97 23.19 -0.42
CA ASP A 25 5.77 23.74 0.23
C ASP A 25 4.48 23.45 -0.56
N LEU A 26 4.35 22.19 -1.04
CA LEU A 26 3.19 21.78 -1.82
C LEU A 26 2.02 21.44 -0.90
N VAL A 27 0.82 21.79 -1.35
CA VAL A 27 -0.42 21.47 -0.63
C VAL A 27 -0.91 20.07 -1.03
N GLU A 28 -1.14 19.23 -0.04
CA GLU A 28 -1.78 17.93 -0.24
C GLU A 28 -3.28 18.13 -0.41
N VAL A 29 -3.84 17.67 -1.54
CA VAL A 29 -5.27 17.79 -1.86
C VAL A 29 -6.03 16.49 -1.56
N ALA A 30 -5.37 15.34 -1.64
CA ALA A 30 -5.93 14.03 -1.32
C ALA A 30 -4.82 13.01 -1.11
N ASN A 31 -5.10 11.98 -0.32
CA ASN A 31 -4.25 10.79 -0.18
C ASN A 31 -5.11 9.53 0.00
N THR A 32 -4.49 8.36 -0.08
CA THR A 32 -5.16 7.06 0.06
C THR A 32 -5.38 6.61 1.51
N GLN A 33 -5.03 7.45 2.49
CA GLN A 33 -5.19 7.18 3.93
C GLN A 33 -6.36 7.95 4.53
N THR A 34 -7.03 8.82 3.76
CA THR A 34 -8.07 9.72 4.27
C THR A 34 -9.34 9.70 3.43
N GLY A 35 -10.43 10.19 4.02
CA GLY A 35 -11.72 10.35 3.34
C GLY A 35 -12.32 9.00 2.96
N VAL A 36 -12.76 8.87 1.73
CA VAL A 36 -13.39 7.63 1.21
C VAL A 36 -12.44 6.46 1.09
N PHE A 37 -11.13 6.69 1.18
CA PHE A 37 -10.08 5.67 1.11
C PHE A 37 -9.54 5.25 2.48
N GLU A 38 -9.99 5.90 3.56
CA GLU A 38 -9.54 5.57 4.93
C GLU A 38 -9.82 4.10 5.25
N GLY A 39 -8.79 3.40 5.74
CA GLY A 39 -8.86 1.97 6.07
C GLY A 39 -8.95 1.03 4.87
N THR A 40 -8.77 1.52 3.64
CA THR A 40 -8.72 0.66 2.45
C THR A 40 -7.30 0.13 2.22
N VAL A 41 -7.21 -1.12 1.71
CA VAL A 41 -5.93 -1.70 1.30
C VAL A 41 -5.39 -0.95 0.08
N CYS A 42 -4.11 -0.56 0.17
CA CYS A 42 -3.40 0.06 -0.95
C CYS A 42 -2.61 -0.98 -1.75
N CYS A 43 -1.90 -1.87 -1.06
CA CYS A 43 -1.02 -2.86 -1.65
C CYS A 43 -1.39 -4.27 -1.17
N VAL A 44 -1.05 -5.27 -1.97
CA VAL A 44 -1.30 -6.67 -1.66
C VAL A 44 -0.07 -7.53 -1.99
N LEU A 45 0.11 -8.65 -1.29
CA LEU A 45 1.06 -9.67 -1.67
C LEU A 45 0.51 -10.46 -2.86
N GLY A 46 1.09 -10.26 -4.03
CA GLY A 46 0.71 -10.97 -5.26
C GLY A 46 1.55 -12.22 -5.47
N VAL A 47 0.90 -13.37 -5.71
CA VAL A 47 1.57 -14.65 -5.93
C VAL A 47 1.03 -15.31 -7.19
N ASN A 48 1.93 -15.89 -8.01
CA ASN A 48 1.51 -16.71 -9.13
C ASN A 48 0.71 -17.94 -8.65
N SER A 49 -0.46 -18.20 -9.23
CA SER A 49 -1.39 -19.24 -8.76
C SER A 49 -0.81 -20.65 -8.80
N THR A 50 -0.05 -20.99 -9.84
CA THR A 50 0.61 -22.30 -9.95
C THR A 50 1.68 -22.48 -8.89
N PHE A 51 2.46 -21.42 -8.64
CA PHE A 51 3.47 -21.42 -7.57
C PHE A 51 2.83 -21.55 -6.19
N LEU A 52 1.75 -20.80 -5.93
CA LEU A 52 0.99 -20.87 -4.69
C LEU A 52 0.50 -22.27 -4.39
N GLN A 53 -0.10 -22.95 -5.39
CA GLN A 53 -0.60 -24.31 -5.22
C GLN A 53 0.49 -25.33 -4.83
N ALA A 54 1.69 -25.16 -5.38
CA ALA A 54 2.82 -26.04 -5.10
C ALA A 54 3.57 -25.69 -3.79
N ASN A 55 3.37 -24.47 -3.24
CA ASN A 55 4.20 -23.93 -2.15
C ASN A 55 3.39 -23.22 -1.06
N LYS A 56 2.18 -23.72 -0.75
CA LYS A 56 1.26 -23.06 0.20
C LYS A 56 1.91 -22.72 1.54
N ASP A 57 2.63 -23.68 2.15
CA ASP A 57 3.26 -23.47 3.45
C ASP A 57 4.37 -22.41 3.43
N ALA A 58 5.09 -22.30 2.31
CA ALA A 58 6.10 -21.25 2.15
C ALA A 58 5.45 -19.87 2.01
N ILE A 59 4.36 -19.76 1.25
CA ILE A 59 3.63 -18.50 1.09
C ILE A 59 2.92 -18.11 2.38
N ARG A 60 2.35 -19.07 3.14
CA ARG A 60 1.80 -18.81 4.47
C ARG A 60 2.85 -18.18 5.38
N ARG A 61 4.00 -18.81 5.51
CA ARG A 61 5.11 -18.29 6.35
C ARG A 61 5.60 -16.91 5.90
N LEU A 62 5.60 -16.65 4.57
CA LEU A 62 5.94 -15.33 4.06
C LEU A 62 4.90 -14.28 4.46
N ALA A 63 3.61 -14.60 4.35
CA ALA A 63 2.53 -13.69 4.76
C ALA A 63 2.54 -13.42 6.28
N GLU A 64 2.77 -14.46 7.09
CA GLU A 64 2.93 -14.33 8.54
C GLU A 64 4.11 -13.43 8.89
N ALA A 65 5.26 -13.62 8.24
CA ALA A 65 6.45 -12.77 8.44
C ALA A 65 6.23 -11.32 8.00
N ASP A 66 5.50 -11.09 6.91
CA ASP A 66 5.14 -9.75 6.43
C ASP A 66 4.27 -9.01 7.45
N ILE A 67 3.26 -9.68 8.02
CA ILE A 67 2.43 -9.14 9.10
C ILE A 67 3.28 -8.82 10.34
N GLU A 68 4.15 -9.74 10.77
CA GLU A 68 5.03 -9.55 11.92
C GLU A 68 5.96 -8.34 11.73
N ILE A 69 6.50 -8.15 10.52
CA ILE A 69 7.34 -6.99 10.20
C ILE A 69 6.54 -5.69 10.23
N HIS A 70 5.31 -5.67 9.73
CA HIS A 70 4.45 -4.50 9.78
C HIS A 70 4.08 -4.14 11.23
N GLU A 71 3.72 -5.12 12.06
CA GLU A 71 3.46 -4.91 13.49
C GLU A 71 4.71 -4.38 14.21
N TYR A 72 5.87 -4.96 13.92
CA TYR A 72 7.14 -4.47 14.46
C TYR A 72 7.40 -3.00 14.05
N ALA A 73 7.23 -2.69 12.77
CA ALA A 73 7.47 -1.34 12.25
C ALA A 73 6.52 -0.30 12.88
N SER A 74 5.27 -0.67 13.15
CA SER A 74 4.31 0.22 13.82
C SER A 74 4.71 0.57 15.26
N GLN A 75 5.43 -0.34 15.92
CA GLN A 75 5.86 -0.19 17.32
C GLN A 75 7.28 0.40 17.45
N HIS A 76 8.08 0.34 16.38
CA HIS A 76 9.49 0.75 16.37
C HIS A 76 9.84 1.68 15.21
N PRO A 77 9.08 2.79 15.00
CA PRO A 77 9.28 3.67 13.84
C PRO A 77 10.69 4.29 13.78
N ASP A 78 11.31 4.59 14.93
CA ASP A 78 12.67 5.13 15.01
C ASP A 78 13.71 4.18 14.40
N GLU A 79 13.64 2.91 14.80
CA GLU A 79 14.58 1.89 14.36
C GLU A 79 14.42 1.60 12.87
N VAL A 80 13.16 1.46 12.43
CA VAL A 80 12.84 1.17 11.03
C VAL A 80 13.21 2.35 10.12
N ALA A 81 12.97 3.60 10.55
CA ALA A 81 13.37 4.79 9.81
C ALA A 81 14.90 4.86 9.64
N LYS A 82 15.64 4.60 10.72
CA LYS A 82 17.11 4.56 10.67
C LYS A 82 17.60 3.45 9.73
N TRP A 83 17.05 2.24 9.86
CA TRP A 83 17.40 1.12 8.98
C TRP A 83 17.14 1.43 7.52
N PHE A 84 15.99 2.05 7.23
CA PHE A 84 15.59 2.46 5.87
C PHE A 84 16.62 3.43 5.26
N VAL A 85 16.99 4.47 6.00
CA VAL A 85 17.95 5.47 5.51
C VAL A 85 19.35 4.87 5.34
N ASP A 86 19.81 4.08 6.31
CA ASP A 86 21.15 3.47 6.29
C ASP A 86 21.33 2.47 5.12
N ASN A 87 20.29 1.73 4.77
CA ASN A 87 20.38 0.66 3.77
C ASN A 87 19.91 1.07 2.36
N LEU A 88 18.93 1.95 2.24
CA LEU A 88 18.37 2.34 0.96
C LEU A 88 18.87 3.71 0.47
N ASN A 89 19.51 4.48 1.35
CA ASN A 89 20.04 5.82 1.06
C ASN A 89 19.09 6.68 0.19
N PRO A 90 17.86 6.92 0.63
CA PRO A 90 16.84 7.59 -0.18
C PRO A 90 17.09 9.08 -0.40
N GLY A 91 18.12 9.65 0.27
CA GLY A 91 18.44 11.08 0.24
C GLY A 91 17.51 11.92 1.11
N PHE A 92 16.82 11.32 2.08
CA PHE A 92 15.94 11.98 3.04
C PHE A 92 16.48 11.85 4.47
N PRO A 93 16.23 12.83 5.36
CA PRO A 93 16.54 12.69 6.78
C PRO A 93 15.78 11.54 7.44
N VAL A 94 16.36 10.96 8.49
CA VAL A 94 15.72 9.88 9.27
C VAL A 94 14.38 10.34 9.85
N GLU A 95 14.31 11.59 10.30
CA GLU A 95 13.11 12.19 10.88
C GLU A 95 11.93 12.21 9.90
N ASP A 96 12.20 12.46 8.62
CA ASP A 96 11.15 12.49 7.59
C ASP A 96 10.58 11.07 7.33
N ILE A 97 11.39 10.04 7.40
CA ILE A 97 10.97 8.65 7.29
C ILE A 97 10.23 8.20 8.55
N HIS A 98 10.74 8.58 9.74
CA HIS A 98 10.08 8.31 11.02
C HIS A 98 8.65 8.84 11.04
N ASP A 99 8.46 10.13 10.71
CA ASP A 99 7.16 10.79 10.74
C ASP A 99 6.15 10.11 9.81
N GLN A 100 6.61 9.61 8.68
CA GLN A 100 5.78 8.86 7.74
C GLN A 100 5.39 7.49 8.31
N ILE A 101 6.35 6.69 8.77
CA ILE A 101 6.09 5.36 9.34
C ILE A 101 5.12 5.47 10.51
N ALA A 102 5.33 6.45 11.40
CA ALA A 102 4.46 6.70 12.55
C ALA A 102 3.03 7.11 12.15
N SER A 103 2.84 7.65 10.95
CA SER A 103 1.53 8.05 10.43
C SER A 103 0.77 6.92 9.71
N TRP A 104 1.44 5.83 9.34
CA TRP A 104 0.84 4.74 8.57
C TRP A 104 0.06 3.76 9.46
N ALA A 105 -1.04 3.22 8.92
CA ALA A 105 -1.85 2.20 9.60
C ALA A 105 -1.28 0.79 9.37
N LEU A 106 0.00 0.58 9.71
CA LEU A 106 0.74 -0.67 9.48
C LEU A 106 0.16 -1.89 10.23
N HIS A 107 -0.66 -1.65 11.25
CA HIS A 107 -1.36 -2.69 12.02
C HIS A 107 -2.67 -3.19 11.37
N THR A 108 -3.02 -2.67 10.19
CA THR A 108 -4.24 -3.07 9.48
C THR A 108 -3.90 -4.11 8.41
N HIS A 109 -4.36 -5.34 8.62
CA HIS A 109 -4.06 -6.48 7.74
C HIS A 109 -5.37 -7.13 7.26
N PRO A 110 -6.06 -6.57 6.25
CA PRO A 110 -7.25 -7.21 5.71
C PRO A 110 -6.88 -8.53 5.02
N ILE A 111 -7.54 -9.61 5.46
CA ILE A 111 -7.36 -10.97 4.94
C ILE A 111 -8.71 -11.61 4.66
N GLY A 112 -8.72 -12.73 3.96
CA GLY A 112 -9.93 -13.52 3.70
C GLY A 112 -11.05 -12.69 3.07
N LYS A 113 -12.23 -12.70 3.68
CA LYS A 113 -13.41 -11.99 3.17
C LYS A 113 -13.29 -10.48 3.22
N ASP A 114 -12.55 -9.92 4.16
CA ASP A 114 -12.32 -8.48 4.24
C ASP A 114 -11.44 -8.01 3.06
N LEU A 115 -10.39 -8.76 2.75
CA LEU A 115 -9.56 -8.48 1.57
C LEU A 115 -10.37 -8.62 0.28
N GLU A 116 -11.17 -9.69 0.13
CA GLU A 116 -12.03 -9.89 -1.04
C GLU A 116 -12.99 -8.71 -1.24
N ALA A 117 -13.62 -8.24 -0.17
CA ALA A 117 -14.52 -7.08 -0.23
C ALA A 117 -13.80 -5.80 -0.66
N GLN A 118 -12.59 -5.57 -0.18
CA GLN A 118 -11.79 -4.38 -0.56
C GLN A 118 -11.28 -4.48 -2.00
N VAL A 119 -10.87 -5.66 -2.46
CA VAL A 119 -10.49 -5.89 -3.87
C VAL A 119 -11.69 -5.69 -4.79
N LYS A 120 -12.89 -6.16 -4.39
CA LYS A 120 -14.12 -5.90 -5.15
C LYS A 120 -14.37 -4.40 -5.29
N ARG A 121 -14.30 -3.63 -4.19
CA ARG A 121 -14.47 -2.18 -4.22
C ARG A 121 -13.45 -1.50 -5.15
N SER A 122 -12.18 -1.87 -5.06
CA SER A 122 -11.14 -1.35 -5.95
C SER A 122 -11.44 -1.68 -7.42
N ALA A 123 -11.94 -2.87 -7.70
CA ALA A 123 -12.36 -3.26 -9.04
C ALA A 123 -13.57 -2.44 -9.55
N GLU A 124 -14.54 -2.12 -8.68
CA GLU A 124 -15.65 -1.22 -9.01
C GLU A 124 -15.16 0.18 -9.37
N ASP A 125 -14.21 0.74 -8.61
CA ASP A 125 -13.59 2.04 -8.90
C ASP A 125 -12.83 2.01 -10.24
N LEU A 126 -12.06 0.94 -10.51
CA LEU A 126 -11.35 0.77 -11.78
C LEU A 126 -12.29 0.60 -12.97
N ALA A 127 -13.44 -0.04 -12.78
CA ALA A 127 -14.48 -0.13 -13.80
C ALA A 127 -15.12 1.25 -14.08
N LEU A 128 -15.38 2.03 -13.02
CA LEU A 128 -15.93 3.38 -13.15
C LEU A 128 -15.06 4.30 -13.99
N ILE A 129 -13.74 4.24 -13.81
CA ILE A 129 -12.77 5.03 -14.58
C ILE A 129 -12.34 4.34 -15.89
N LYS A 130 -12.99 3.23 -16.28
CA LYS A 130 -12.78 2.50 -17.53
C LYS A 130 -11.37 1.91 -17.70
N VAL A 131 -10.74 1.54 -16.61
CA VAL A 131 -9.46 0.79 -16.60
C VAL A 131 -9.72 -0.70 -16.77
N LEU A 132 -10.79 -1.23 -16.15
CA LEU A 132 -11.22 -2.61 -16.38
C LEU A 132 -12.10 -2.70 -17.64
N ASP A 133 -12.03 -3.87 -18.28
CA ASP A 133 -12.93 -4.22 -19.39
C ASP A 133 -14.39 -4.17 -18.89
N PRO A 134 -15.32 -3.54 -19.65
CA PRO A 134 -16.72 -3.43 -19.26
C PRO A 134 -17.45 -4.76 -19.01
N THR A 135 -16.90 -5.87 -19.50
CA THR A 135 -17.44 -7.21 -19.28
C THR A 135 -16.93 -7.88 -18.00
N THR A 136 -15.99 -7.23 -17.29
CA THR A 136 -15.45 -7.77 -16.04
C THR A 136 -16.42 -7.52 -14.89
N ASP A 137 -16.92 -8.60 -14.27
CA ASP A 137 -17.66 -8.51 -13.02
C ASP A 137 -16.69 -8.30 -11.84
N PRO A 138 -16.80 -7.20 -11.08
CA PRO A 138 -15.89 -6.92 -9.96
C PRO A 138 -15.93 -7.97 -8.84
N ALA A 139 -17.10 -8.58 -8.58
CA ALA A 139 -17.23 -9.58 -7.53
C ALA A 139 -16.59 -10.91 -7.96
N GLU A 140 -16.81 -11.34 -9.21
CA GLU A 140 -16.16 -12.54 -9.76
C GLU A 140 -14.64 -12.34 -9.83
N LEU A 141 -14.17 -11.15 -10.22
CA LEU A 141 -12.75 -10.84 -10.23
C LEU A 141 -12.16 -10.97 -8.82
N ALA A 142 -12.77 -10.31 -7.82
CA ALA A 142 -12.28 -10.34 -6.44
C ALA A 142 -12.21 -11.78 -5.90
N ALA A 143 -13.29 -12.56 -6.05
CA ALA A 143 -13.32 -13.95 -5.60
C ALA A 143 -12.27 -14.84 -6.27
N ARG A 144 -11.91 -14.54 -7.53
CA ARG A 144 -10.91 -15.29 -8.29
C ARG A 144 -9.48 -14.97 -7.90
N VAL A 145 -9.18 -13.70 -7.54
CA VAL A 145 -7.81 -13.24 -7.31
C VAL A 145 -7.43 -13.19 -5.84
N THR A 146 -8.37 -13.38 -4.93
CA THR A 146 -8.07 -13.41 -3.49
C THR A 146 -8.04 -14.83 -2.95
N VAL A 147 -7.11 -15.08 -2.04
CA VAL A 147 -6.98 -16.36 -1.34
C VAL A 147 -6.69 -16.08 0.13
N ASP A 148 -7.45 -16.72 1.02
CA ASP A 148 -7.12 -16.72 2.44
C ASP A 148 -6.04 -17.78 2.70
N ILE A 149 -4.80 -17.35 2.75
CA ILE A 149 -3.65 -18.24 2.97
C ILE A 149 -3.39 -18.50 4.45
N LEU A 150 -4.02 -17.73 5.35
CA LEU A 150 -3.85 -17.84 6.80
C LEU A 150 -4.97 -18.65 7.47
N ALA A 151 -6.01 -19.06 6.69
CA ALA A 151 -7.09 -19.91 7.18
C ALA A 151 -6.66 -21.34 7.50
#